data_59b1699b293a177c1101430ccbdc4eae
#
_entry.id   59b1699b293a177c1101430ccbdc4eae
#
_cell.length_a   1.000
_cell.length_b   1.000
_cell.length_c   1.000
_cell.angle_alpha   90.00
_cell.angle_beta   90.00
_cell.angle_gamma   90.00
#
_symmetry.space_group_name_H-M   'P 1'
#
loop_
_entity.id
_entity.type
_entity.pdbx_description
1 polymer ?
#
loop_
_entity_poly.entity_id
_entity_poly.type
_entity_poly.pdbx_seq_one_letter_code
_entity_poly.pdbx_strand_id
1 'polypeptide(L)'
;YPARNPQENLADLEAQIAANAAGEQLVRELVARHGLETVCAYMGHARRDASAKVAAEIDRLPDGVHRFADALDDGAPVEVELRVAGRSMRIDFAGTGAQHEGNLNAPRAVALRP
;
A
#
# COMPACT_ATOMS: atom_id res chain seq x y z
N TYR A 1 3.21 24.57 5.21
CA TYR A 1 3.10 24.37 6.66
C TYR A 1 4.44 23.90 7.19
N PRO A 2 4.99 24.48 8.27
CA PRO A 2 6.22 24.01 8.86
C PRO A 2 5.99 22.60 9.44
N ALA A 3 6.92 21.69 9.19
CA ALA A 3 6.88 20.36 9.77
C ALA A 3 6.93 20.47 11.30
N ARG A 4 6.14 19.65 12.01
CA ARG A 4 6.05 19.66 13.48
C ARG A 4 7.41 19.36 14.14
N ASN A 5 8.20 18.50 13.51
CA ASN A 5 9.58 18.21 13.93
C ASN A 5 10.46 18.05 12.68
N PRO A 6 11.08 19.14 12.17
CA PRO A 6 11.91 19.09 10.97
C PRO A 6 13.13 18.17 11.09
N GLN A 7 13.69 18.04 12.29
CA GLN A 7 14.89 17.23 12.51
C GLN A 7 14.55 15.74 12.42
N GLU A 8 13.45 15.29 13.03
CA GLU A 8 12.98 13.92 12.90
C GLU A 8 12.60 13.58 11.46
N ASN A 9 11.89 14.48 10.77
CA ASN A 9 11.53 14.27 9.38
C ASN A 9 12.76 14.15 8.46
N LEU A 10 13.81 14.92 8.74
CA LEU A 10 15.07 14.81 8.01
C LEU A 10 15.76 13.47 8.29
N ALA A 11 15.83 13.05 9.56
CA ALA A 11 16.38 11.76 9.94
C ALA A 11 15.61 10.58 9.31
N ASP A 12 14.27 10.68 9.23
CA ASP A 12 13.43 9.69 8.55
C ASP A 12 13.73 9.60 7.04
N LEU A 13 13.95 10.75 6.38
CA LEU A 13 14.33 10.77 4.98
C LEU A 13 15.72 10.18 4.74
N GLU A 14 16.68 10.50 5.59
CA GLU A 14 18.03 9.92 5.55
C GLU A 14 17.97 8.39 5.75
N ALA A 15 17.17 7.92 6.72
CA ALA A 15 16.94 6.51 6.95
C ALA A 15 16.31 5.80 5.74
N GLN A 16 15.35 6.44 5.06
CA GLN A 16 14.75 5.91 3.83
C GLN A 16 15.75 5.81 2.69
N ILE A 17 16.61 6.81 2.51
CA ILE A 17 17.70 6.79 1.51
C ILE A 17 18.67 5.65 1.81
N ALA A 18 19.09 5.51 3.08
CA ALA A 18 19.98 4.43 3.49
C ALA A 18 19.36 3.04 3.28
N ALA A 19 18.08 2.88 3.60
CA ALA A 19 17.34 1.64 3.37
C ALA A 19 17.24 1.29 1.88
N ASN A 20 17.00 2.26 1.02
CA ASN A 20 16.97 2.06 -0.43
C ASN A 20 18.35 1.64 -0.96
N ALA A 21 19.43 2.28 -0.51
CA ALA A 21 20.80 1.91 -0.90
C ALA A 21 21.16 0.49 -0.44
N ALA A 22 20.82 0.12 0.78
CA ALA A 22 21.00 -1.24 1.29
C ALA A 22 20.19 -2.27 0.48
N GLY A 23 18.94 -1.94 0.14
CA GLY A 23 18.07 -2.79 -0.69
C GLY A 23 18.66 -3.01 -2.10
N GLU A 24 19.18 -1.96 -2.73
CA GLU A 24 19.84 -2.05 -4.02
C GLU A 24 21.05 -2.98 -3.95
N GLN A 25 21.90 -2.81 -2.94
CA GLN A 25 23.08 -3.65 -2.75
C GLN A 25 22.71 -5.13 -2.59
N LEU A 26 21.71 -5.45 -1.74
CA LEU A 26 21.25 -6.82 -1.54
C LEU A 26 20.71 -7.45 -2.82
N VAL A 27 19.97 -6.70 -3.64
CA VAL A 27 19.47 -7.18 -4.94
C VAL A 27 20.64 -7.44 -5.89
N ARG A 28 21.65 -6.56 -5.94
CA ARG A 28 22.87 -6.76 -6.75
C ARG A 28 23.64 -8.02 -6.32
N GLU A 29 23.74 -8.29 -5.03
CA GLU A 29 24.37 -9.50 -4.49
C GLU A 29 23.59 -10.77 -4.89
N LEU A 30 22.24 -10.74 -4.83
CA LEU A 30 21.42 -11.83 -5.32
C LEU A 30 21.62 -12.09 -6.81
N VAL A 31 21.66 -11.03 -7.62
CA VAL A 31 21.91 -11.13 -9.06
C VAL A 31 23.31 -11.69 -9.34
N ALA A 32 24.33 -11.25 -8.61
CA ALA A 32 25.69 -11.78 -8.76
C ALA A 32 25.78 -13.27 -8.40
N ARG A 33 25.00 -13.72 -7.41
CA ARG A 33 25.01 -15.12 -6.93
C ARG A 33 24.18 -16.05 -7.80
N HIS A 34 23.02 -15.61 -8.29
CA HIS A 34 22.03 -16.47 -8.92
C HIS A 34 21.72 -16.14 -10.40
N GLY A 35 22.27 -15.04 -10.90
CA GLY A 35 21.99 -14.52 -12.22
C GLY A 35 20.68 -13.70 -12.28
N LEU A 36 20.65 -12.71 -13.17
CA LEU A 36 19.52 -11.77 -13.31
C LEU A 36 18.21 -12.48 -13.67
N GLU A 37 18.27 -13.42 -14.60
CA GLU A 37 17.09 -14.17 -15.06
C GLU A 37 16.42 -14.93 -13.91
N THR A 38 17.22 -15.63 -13.10
CA THR A 38 16.73 -16.37 -11.93
C THR A 38 16.07 -15.41 -10.92
N VAL A 39 16.72 -14.31 -10.59
CA VAL A 39 16.20 -13.33 -9.62
C VAL A 39 14.89 -12.74 -10.13
N CYS A 40 14.80 -12.34 -11.40
CA CYS A 40 13.57 -11.82 -11.98
C CYS A 40 12.44 -12.86 -11.99
N ALA A 41 12.75 -14.13 -12.30
CA ALA A 41 11.78 -15.22 -12.26
C ALA A 41 11.21 -15.42 -10.86
N TYR A 42 12.06 -15.43 -9.82
CA TYR A 42 11.64 -15.56 -8.43
C TYR A 42 10.83 -14.36 -7.93
N MET A 43 11.19 -13.14 -8.31
CA MET A 43 10.36 -11.95 -8.03
C MET A 43 8.96 -12.09 -8.65
N GLY A 44 8.88 -12.59 -9.88
CA GLY A 44 7.62 -12.90 -10.55
C GLY A 44 6.82 -13.99 -9.84
N HIS A 45 7.46 -15.04 -9.35
CA HIS A 45 6.81 -16.09 -8.57
C HIS A 45 6.28 -15.57 -7.23
N ALA A 46 7.10 -14.83 -6.47
CA ALA A 46 6.69 -14.25 -5.20
C ALA A 46 5.45 -13.34 -5.34
N ARG A 47 5.42 -12.50 -6.40
CA ARG A 47 4.26 -11.66 -6.69
C ARG A 47 3.00 -12.47 -7.01
N ARG A 48 3.12 -13.50 -7.85
CA ARG A 48 1.97 -14.38 -8.19
C ARG A 48 1.45 -15.15 -6.97
N ASP A 49 2.36 -15.67 -6.16
CA ASP A 49 2.00 -16.38 -4.92
C ASP A 49 1.27 -15.46 -3.94
N ALA A 50 1.78 -14.25 -3.72
CA ALA A 50 1.12 -13.24 -2.90
C ALA A 50 -0.29 -12.90 -3.42
N SER A 51 -0.44 -12.65 -4.73
CA SER A 51 -1.74 -12.41 -5.36
C SER A 51 -2.70 -13.59 -5.20
N ALA A 52 -2.21 -14.81 -5.37
CA ALA A 52 -3.04 -16.01 -5.22
C ALA A 52 -3.52 -16.19 -3.77
N LYS A 53 -2.67 -15.92 -2.79
CA LYS A 53 -3.02 -15.96 -1.35
C LYS A 53 -4.06 -14.92 -1.00
N VAL A 54 -3.90 -13.67 -1.45
CA VAL A 54 -4.89 -12.60 -1.25
C VAL A 54 -6.22 -12.98 -1.89
N ALA A 55 -6.21 -13.46 -3.14
CA ALA A 55 -7.43 -13.90 -3.81
C ALA A 55 -8.12 -15.08 -3.10
N ALA A 56 -7.36 -16.01 -2.49
CA ALA A 56 -7.92 -17.09 -1.70
C ALA A 56 -8.56 -16.61 -0.39
N GLU A 57 -8.00 -15.58 0.24
CA GLU A 57 -8.62 -14.97 1.43
C GLU A 57 -9.89 -14.17 1.07
N ILE A 58 -9.90 -13.49 -0.08
CA ILE A 58 -11.11 -12.82 -0.58
C ILE A 58 -12.23 -13.82 -0.84
N ASP A 59 -11.92 -14.99 -1.42
CA ASP A 59 -12.87 -16.08 -1.71
C ASP A 59 -13.57 -16.65 -0.44
N ARG A 60 -13.00 -16.41 0.74
CA ARG A 60 -13.59 -16.80 2.03
C ARG A 60 -14.58 -15.78 2.58
N LEU A 61 -14.61 -14.58 2.01
CA LEU A 61 -15.55 -13.53 2.40
C LEU A 61 -16.90 -13.76 1.71
N PRO A 62 -18.02 -13.42 2.34
CA PRO A 62 -19.31 -13.51 1.68
C PRO A 62 -19.40 -12.51 0.53
N ASP A 63 -19.89 -12.98 -0.61
CA ASP A 63 -20.20 -12.12 -1.75
C ASP A 63 -21.22 -11.05 -1.36
N GLY A 64 -21.03 -9.84 -1.85
CA GLY A 64 -21.95 -8.74 -1.56
C GLY A 64 -21.31 -7.37 -1.52
N VAL A 65 -22.09 -6.42 -1.02
CA VAL A 65 -21.69 -5.04 -0.82
C VAL A 65 -21.69 -4.73 0.67
N HIS A 66 -20.53 -4.40 1.18
CA HIS A 66 -20.32 -4.04 2.58
C HIS A 66 -19.94 -2.57 2.65
N ARG A 67 -20.60 -1.81 3.54
CA ARG A 67 -20.34 -0.38 3.71
C ARG A 67 -19.96 -0.08 5.14
N PHE A 68 -19.01 0.82 5.28
CA PHE A 68 -18.59 1.36 6.55
C PHE A 68 -18.41 2.87 6.43
N ALA A 69 -18.86 3.59 7.44
CA ALA A 69 -18.71 5.04 7.54
C ALA A 69 -18.15 5.40 8.92
N ASP A 70 -17.22 6.32 8.94
CA ASP A 70 -16.60 6.88 10.14
C ASP A 70 -16.27 8.35 9.88
N ALA A 71 -15.72 9.04 10.85
CA ALA A 71 -15.27 10.41 10.71
C ALA A 71 -13.94 10.60 11.42
N LEU A 72 -13.10 11.50 10.90
CA LEU A 72 -11.92 11.99 11.59
C LEU A 72 -12.33 12.88 12.78
N ASP A 73 -11.39 13.19 13.68
CA ASP A 73 -11.63 14.00 14.89
C ASP A 73 -12.19 15.40 14.59
N ASP A 74 -11.95 15.93 13.41
CA ASP A 74 -12.48 17.21 12.91
C ASP A 74 -13.84 17.09 12.22
N GLY A 75 -14.42 15.87 12.17
CA GLY A 75 -15.72 15.59 11.56
C GLY A 75 -15.65 15.31 10.06
N ALA A 76 -14.46 15.28 9.43
CA ALA A 76 -14.34 14.92 8.03
C ALA A 76 -14.75 13.45 7.79
N PRO A 77 -15.76 13.17 6.92
CA PRO A 77 -16.29 11.82 6.75
C PRO A 77 -15.30 10.92 6.00
N VAL A 78 -15.21 9.67 6.45
CA VAL A 78 -14.49 8.58 5.78
C VAL A 78 -15.49 7.48 5.49
N GLU A 79 -15.74 7.23 4.21
CA GLU A 79 -16.67 6.18 3.77
C GLU A 79 -15.95 5.19 2.87
N VAL A 80 -16.24 3.91 3.06
CA VAL A 80 -15.73 2.83 2.22
C VAL A 80 -16.84 1.88 1.83
N GLU A 81 -16.90 1.54 0.54
CA GLU A 81 -17.71 0.46 0.03
C GLU A 81 -16.81 -0.66 -0.48
N LEU A 82 -17.02 -1.87 0.04
CA LEU A 82 -16.36 -3.09 -0.41
C LEU A 82 -17.36 -3.91 -1.21
N ARG A 83 -17.02 -4.23 -2.46
CA ARG A 83 -17.77 -5.19 -3.29
C ARG A 83 -16.96 -6.46 -3.43
N VAL A 84 -17.46 -7.54 -2.87
CA VAL A 84 -16.86 -8.88 -2.95
C VAL A 84 -17.63 -9.69 -3.98
N ALA A 85 -16.89 -10.32 -4.91
CA ALA A 85 -17.44 -11.23 -5.91
C ALA A 85 -16.43 -12.37 -6.17
N GLY A 86 -16.65 -13.53 -5.58
CA GLY A 86 -15.75 -14.66 -5.60
C GLY A 86 -14.34 -14.26 -5.12
N ARG A 87 -13.35 -14.36 -5.99
CA ARG A 87 -11.95 -14.07 -5.68
C ARG A 87 -11.54 -12.61 -5.94
N SER A 88 -12.50 -11.72 -6.14
CA SER A 88 -12.27 -10.33 -6.47
C SER A 88 -12.92 -9.41 -5.45
N MET A 89 -12.24 -8.33 -5.10
CA MET A 89 -12.78 -7.29 -4.23
C MET A 89 -12.48 -5.91 -4.83
N ARG A 90 -13.51 -5.07 -4.90
CA ARG A 90 -13.38 -3.65 -5.23
C ARG A 90 -13.55 -2.84 -3.96
N ILE A 91 -12.64 -1.92 -3.72
CA ILE A 91 -12.70 -0.94 -2.64
C ILE A 91 -12.99 0.42 -3.27
N ASP A 92 -14.03 1.09 -2.78
CA ASP A 92 -14.47 2.39 -3.28
C ASP A 92 -14.60 3.37 -2.12
N PHE A 93 -13.93 4.52 -2.22
CA PHE A 93 -13.94 5.60 -1.23
C PHE A 93 -14.72 6.83 -1.72
N ALA A 94 -15.57 6.68 -2.73
CA ALA A 94 -16.28 7.80 -3.35
C ALA A 94 -17.16 8.61 -2.40
N GLY A 95 -17.60 8.01 -1.28
CA GLY A 95 -18.34 8.70 -0.22
C GLY A 95 -17.49 9.49 0.78
N THR A 96 -16.17 9.31 0.75
CA THR A 96 -15.24 10.01 1.63
C THR A 96 -15.21 11.52 1.32
N GLY A 97 -15.03 12.34 2.34
CA GLY A 97 -14.99 13.79 2.23
C GLY A 97 -13.97 14.32 1.21
N ALA A 98 -14.14 15.57 0.81
CA ALA A 98 -13.21 16.26 -0.08
C ALA A 98 -11.81 16.34 0.54
N GLN A 99 -10.82 16.67 -0.30
CA GLN A 99 -9.45 16.89 0.16
C GLN A 99 -9.42 17.90 1.30
N HIS A 100 -8.82 17.51 2.42
CA HIS A 100 -8.67 18.34 3.60
C HIS A 100 -7.54 19.36 3.41
N GLU A 101 -7.68 20.58 3.95
CA GLU A 101 -6.64 21.62 3.86
C GLU A 101 -5.39 21.32 4.69
N GLY A 102 -5.48 20.40 5.65
CA GLY A 102 -4.37 19.96 6.51
C GLY A 102 -3.54 18.82 5.91
N ASN A 103 -2.83 18.12 6.79
CA ASN A 103 -1.90 17.05 6.44
C ASN A 103 -2.50 15.63 6.59
N LEU A 104 -3.80 15.50 6.70
CA LEU A 104 -4.49 14.23 6.90
C LEU A 104 -4.87 13.51 5.60
N ASN A 105 -4.48 14.05 4.45
CA ASN A 105 -4.77 13.45 3.16
C ASN A 105 -3.86 12.27 2.85
N ALA A 106 -4.43 11.16 2.41
CA ALA A 106 -3.66 10.03 1.92
C ALA A 106 -3.14 10.30 0.51
N PRO A 107 -1.83 10.28 0.25
CA PRO A 107 -1.31 10.41 -1.09
C PRO A 107 -1.68 9.18 -1.94
N ARG A 108 -1.86 9.41 -3.26
CA ARG A 108 -2.27 8.35 -4.19
C ARG A 108 -1.41 7.09 -4.11
N ALA A 109 -0.11 7.23 -3.91
CA ALA A 109 0.82 6.11 -3.78
C ALA A 109 0.56 5.23 -2.55
N VAL A 110 -0.10 5.76 -1.52
CA VAL A 110 -0.52 5.00 -0.32
C VAL A 110 -1.88 4.35 -0.53
N ALA A 111 -2.82 5.06 -1.18
CA ALA A 111 -4.19 4.58 -1.39
C ALA A 111 -4.30 3.55 -2.53
N LEU A 112 -3.46 3.67 -3.57
CA LEU A 112 -3.45 2.78 -4.72
C LEU A 112 -2.15 1.96 -4.72
N ARG A 113 -2.25 0.73 -4.26
CA ARG A 113 -1.18 -0.26 -4.48
C ARG A 113 -1.55 -1.17 -5.65
N PRO A 114 -0.55 -1.51 -6.50
CA PRO A 114 -0.74 -2.46 -7.59
C PRO A 114 -0.99 -3.88 -7.08
#